data_ebafbdeef01b7cb35cf023f364cef6ce
#
_entry.id   ebafbdeef01b7cb35cf023f364cef6ce
#
_cell.length_a   1.000
_cell.length_b   1.000
_cell.length_c   1.000
_cell.angle_alpha   90.00
_cell.angle_beta   90.00
_cell.angle_gamma   90.00
#
_symmetry.space_group_name_H-M   'P 1'
#
loop_
_entity.id
_entity.type
_entity.pdbx_description
1 polymer ?
#
loop_
_entity_poly.entity_id
_entity_poly.type
_entity_poly.pdbx_seq_one_letter_code
_entity_poly.pdbx_strand_id
1 'polypeptide(L)'
;GDSVDLFSFQKPRSSSILDDEIPEVYSIEDHRLDEDTVSYLQGKYPHIETDIIENFPFETPRVGQLDIIQDINDAIRQGYKYIILEAGTGTGKSAIATTLAKMYGSAYILTMTKQLQAQYADEFDFPLVKGRQNFACLNDNLESTCDMGTCKTTPTSSNFFCPYGVAKNPTLDAELAFEDSYGGTVFYQSGQHCHYWNQKANAVNSPITLMNYDYGILELNYVKHFGTRSLLILDEAHNIENKLMKTDIKEKGDNYLIDIDLPGYDKENIRKTSLKDFIISCIK
;
A
#
# COMPACT_ATOMS: atom_id res chain seq x y z
N GLY A 1 37.43 -24.96 32.70
CA GLY A 1 37.11 -25.02 31.27
C GLY A 1 35.66 -24.73 31.06
N ASP A 2 35.35 -23.44 30.80
CA ASP A 2 33.99 -22.97 30.60
C ASP A 2 33.61 -23.24 29.12
N SER A 3 32.64 -24.11 28.91
CA SER A 3 32.01 -24.32 27.62
C SER A 3 31.05 -23.16 27.35
N VAL A 4 31.40 -22.30 26.38
CA VAL A 4 30.51 -21.25 25.87
C VAL A 4 29.45 -21.92 25.04
N ASP A 5 28.21 -21.84 25.48
CA ASP A 5 27.01 -22.33 24.80
C ASP A 5 26.65 -21.35 23.67
N LEU A 6 27.01 -21.68 22.42
CA LEU A 6 26.97 -20.82 21.23
C LEU A 6 25.69 -20.94 20.42
N PHE A 7 24.61 -21.51 20.96
CA PHE A 7 23.31 -21.63 20.27
C PHE A 7 22.13 -21.30 21.18
N SER A 8 22.08 -20.06 21.67
CA SER A 8 20.80 -19.51 22.09
C SER A 8 20.08 -18.96 20.86
N PHE A 9 19.33 -19.81 20.17
CA PHE A 9 18.27 -19.34 19.26
C PHE A 9 17.28 -18.53 20.12
N GLN A 10 17.35 -17.22 20.04
CA GLN A 10 16.27 -16.37 20.52
C GLN A 10 15.02 -16.73 19.71
N LYS A 11 14.07 -17.43 20.35
CA LYS A 11 12.70 -17.56 19.81
C LYS A 11 12.22 -16.16 19.46
N PRO A 12 11.66 -15.93 18.25
CA PRO A 12 11.03 -14.67 17.94
C PRO A 12 9.96 -14.42 19.02
N ARG A 13 9.93 -13.20 19.54
CA ARG A 13 8.93 -12.79 20.54
C ARG A 13 7.56 -12.95 19.91
N SER A 14 6.84 -13.99 20.27
CA SER A 14 5.53 -14.37 19.74
C SER A 14 4.39 -13.44 20.16
N SER A 15 4.65 -12.45 21.02
CA SER A 15 3.62 -11.57 21.56
C SER A 15 3.34 -10.31 20.75
N SER A 16 4.16 -9.94 19.75
CA SER A 16 3.95 -8.72 18.96
C SER A 16 3.24 -8.94 17.61
N ILE A 17 3.04 -10.19 17.19
CA ILE A 17 2.39 -10.52 15.90
C ILE A 17 0.87 -10.72 16.07
N LEU A 18 0.40 -10.97 17.29
CA LEU A 18 -1.00 -11.26 17.60
C LEU A 18 -1.82 -10.03 18.01
N ASP A 19 -1.16 -8.92 18.39
CA ASP A 19 -1.81 -7.71 18.88
C ASP A 19 -1.83 -6.55 17.88
N ASP A 20 -1.33 -6.73 16.64
CA ASP A 20 -1.52 -5.73 15.60
C ASP A 20 -3.01 -5.71 15.24
N GLU A 21 -3.72 -4.71 15.70
CA GLU A 21 -5.10 -4.43 15.29
C GLU A 21 -5.13 -4.36 13.76
N ILE A 22 -6.00 -5.16 13.16
CA ILE A 22 -6.20 -5.14 11.72
C ILE A 22 -6.91 -3.82 11.40
N PRO A 23 -6.28 -2.92 10.61
CA PRO A 23 -6.89 -1.63 10.34
C PRO A 23 -8.24 -1.81 9.66
N GLU A 24 -9.22 -1.05 10.11
CA GLU A 24 -10.53 -0.99 9.48
C GLU A 24 -10.47 -0.38 8.08
N VAL A 25 -11.56 -0.44 7.34
CA VAL A 25 -11.69 0.26 6.05
C VAL A 25 -11.63 1.76 6.31
N TYR A 26 -10.70 2.43 5.63
CA TYR A 26 -10.46 3.86 5.81
C TYR A 26 -11.62 4.72 5.26
N SER A 27 -12.06 5.69 6.05
CA SER A 27 -13.05 6.70 5.64
C SER A 27 -12.38 8.07 5.53
N ILE A 28 -12.50 8.72 4.37
CA ILE A 28 -11.97 10.08 4.15
C ILE A 28 -12.74 11.08 5.00
N GLU A 29 -14.06 10.93 5.09
CA GLU A 29 -14.96 11.84 5.79
C GLU A 29 -14.63 11.92 7.29
N ASP A 30 -14.30 10.80 7.92
CA ASP A 30 -13.97 10.73 9.34
C ASP A 30 -12.63 11.41 9.68
N HIS A 31 -11.83 11.71 8.66
CA HIS A 31 -10.50 12.32 8.79
C HIS A 31 -10.44 13.77 8.24
N ARG A 32 -11.58 14.41 8.04
CA ARG A 32 -11.62 15.84 7.68
C ARG A 32 -11.48 16.72 8.91
N LEU A 33 -10.98 17.93 8.70
CA LEU A 33 -11.01 18.96 9.75
C LEU A 33 -12.44 19.37 10.06
N ASP A 34 -12.69 19.76 11.31
CA ASP A 34 -13.98 20.31 11.74
C ASP A 34 -14.25 21.70 11.11
N GLU A 35 -15.52 22.08 11.06
CA GLU A 35 -15.98 23.31 10.40
C GLU A 35 -15.37 24.57 11.00
N ASP A 36 -15.14 24.62 12.31
CA ASP A 36 -14.57 25.79 12.99
C ASP A 36 -13.11 25.99 12.61
N THR A 37 -12.33 24.88 12.59
CA THR A 37 -10.94 24.88 12.14
C THR A 37 -10.83 25.25 10.66
N VAL A 38 -11.70 24.71 9.80
CA VAL A 38 -11.75 25.05 8.38
C VAL A 38 -12.02 26.54 8.19
N SER A 39 -13.03 27.10 8.89
CA SER A 39 -13.37 28.50 8.82
C SER A 39 -12.23 29.42 9.28
N TYR A 40 -11.54 29.05 10.36
CA TYR A 40 -10.37 29.76 10.84
C TYR A 40 -9.24 29.79 9.82
N LEU A 41 -8.88 28.62 9.27
CA LEU A 41 -7.81 28.49 8.28
C LEU A 41 -8.18 29.20 6.96
N GLN A 42 -9.44 29.14 6.53
CA GLN A 42 -9.92 29.85 5.36
C GLN A 42 -9.78 31.37 5.50
N GLY A 43 -10.05 31.89 6.68
CA GLY A 43 -9.84 33.33 7.00
C GLY A 43 -8.36 33.71 6.96
N LYS A 44 -7.48 32.82 7.37
CA LYS A 44 -6.03 33.04 7.38
C LYS A 44 -5.37 32.86 6.00
N TYR A 45 -5.91 31.96 5.18
CA TYR A 45 -5.41 31.62 3.84
C TYR A 45 -6.54 31.78 2.79
N PRO A 46 -7.02 32.99 2.52
CA PRO A 46 -8.18 33.21 1.66
C PRO A 46 -7.95 32.86 0.18
N HIS A 47 -6.70 32.69 -0.23
CA HIS A 47 -6.30 32.32 -1.59
C HIS A 47 -6.26 30.80 -1.80
N ILE A 48 -6.37 30.02 -0.74
CA ILE A 48 -6.37 28.55 -0.80
C ILE A 48 -7.80 28.05 -0.95
N GLU A 49 -8.00 27.07 -1.82
CA GLU A 49 -9.30 26.43 -2.00
C GLU A 49 -9.77 25.72 -0.73
N THR A 50 -11.06 25.84 -0.43
CA THR A 50 -11.66 25.25 0.78
C THR A 50 -11.46 23.74 0.85
N ASP A 51 -11.57 23.05 -0.27
CA ASP A 51 -11.36 21.60 -0.35
C ASP A 51 -9.96 21.17 0.08
N ILE A 52 -8.93 21.98 -0.20
CA ILE A 52 -7.58 21.76 0.30
C ILE A 52 -7.54 21.83 1.83
N ILE A 53 -8.17 22.86 2.39
CA ILE A 53 -8.19 23.11 3.83
C ILE A 53 -8.94 21.99 4.56
N GLU A 54 -10.12 21.61 4.07
CA GLU A 54 -10.95 20.54 4.65
C GLU A 54 -10.23 19.19 4.71
N ASN A 55 -9.42 18.90 3.71
CA ASN A 55 -8.67 17.64 3.60
C ASN A 55 -7.25 17.70 4.19
N PHE A 56 -6.80 18.87 4.65
CA PHE A 56 -5.51 19.00 5.30
C PHE A 56 -5.53 18.29 6.66
N PRO A 57 -4.49 17.52 7.03
CA PRO A 57 -4.59 16.63 8.21
C PRO A 57 -4.32 17.31 9.55
N PHE A 58 -3.89 18.58 9.58
CA PHE A 58 -3.49 19.28 10.81
C PHE A 58 -4.15 20.65 10.95
N GLU A 59 -4.42 21.06 12.18
CA GLU A 59 -4.93 22.40 12.49
C GLU A 59 -3.92 23.52 12.18
N THR A 60 -2.64 23.20 12.10
CA THR A 60 -1.58 24.20 11.88
C THR A 60 -0.69 23.80 10.70
N PRO A 61 -0.96 24.34 9.51
CA PRO A 61 -0.09 24.15 8.35
C PRO A 61 1.30 24.79 8.57
N ARG A 62 2.32 24.16 8.06
CA ARG A 62 3.66 24.77 7.96
C ARG A 62 3.69 25.79 6.82
N VAL A 63 4.62 26.73 6.91
CA VAL A 63 4.79 27.77 5.88
C VAL A 63 4.94 27.13 4.49
N GLY A 64 4.11 27.56 3.55
CA GLY A 64 4.12 27.13 2.15
C GLY A 64 3.48 25.77 1.87
N GLN A 65 3.04 24.99 2.87
CA GLN A 65 2.43 23.68 2.61
C GLN A 65 1.14 23.79 1.79
N LEU A 66 0.24 24.68 2.19
CA LEU A 66 -1.03 24.87 1.49
C LEU A 66 -0.82 25.43 0.08
N ASP A 67 0.14 26.35 -0.09
CA ASP A 67 0.51 26.89 -1.40
C ASP A 67 1.03 25.80 -2.35
N ILE A 68 1.90 24.90 -1.86
CA ILE A 68 2.39 23.77 -2.64
C ILE A 68 1.24 22.83 -3.05
N ILE A 69 0.29 22.58 -2.15
CA ILE A 69 -0.87 21.74 -2.47
C ILE A 69 -1.72 22.42 -3.54
N GLN A 70 -1.95 23.72 -3.43
CA GLN A 70 -2.69 24.51 -4.42
C GLN A 70 -1.99 24.45 -5.78
N ASP A 71 -0.68 24.68 -5.84
CA ASP A 71 0.12 24.60 -7.08
C ASP A 71 0.03 23.21 -7.75
N ILE A 72 0.11 22.14 -6.95
CA ILE A 72 -0.03 20.77 -7.45
C ILE A 72 -1.46 20.54 -7.97
N ASN A 73 -2.48 20.97 -7.23
CA ASN A 73 -3.87 20.84 -7.63
C ASN A 73 -4.14 21.59 -8.96
N ASP A 74 -3.62 22.79 -9.09
CA ASP A 74 -3.73 23.58 -10.31
C ASP A 74 -3.03 22.92 -11.50
N ALA A 75 -1.84 22.33 -11.27
CA ALA A 75 -1.14 21.57 -12.30
C ALA A 75 -1.94 20.35 -12.76
N ILE A 76 -2.55 19.59 -11.85
CA ILE A 76 -3.41 18.46 -12.18
C ILE A 76 -4.61 18.92 -13.02
N ARG A 77 -5.26 20.02 -12.64
CA ARG A 77 -6.39 20.59 -13.40
C ARG A 77 -6.02 21.09 -14.78
N GLN A 78 -4.77 21.54 -14.97
CA GLN A 78 -4.20 21.90 -16.27
C GLN A 78 -3.88 20.68 -17.14
N GLY A 79 -4.03 19.47 -16.62
CA GLY A 79 -3.83 18.22 -17.34
C GLY A 79 -2.42 17.62 -17.23
N TYR A 80 -1.57 18.13 -16.32
CA TYR A 80 -0.30 17.50 -16.04
C TYR A 80 -0.53 16.17 -15.33
N LYS A 81 -0.02 15.09 -15.94
CA LYS A 81 -0.16 13.73 -15.42
C LYS A 81 0.97 13.31 -14.48
N TYR A 82 2.12 13.94 -14.60
CA TYR A 82 3.32 13.64 -13.81
C TYR A 82 3.79 14.92 -13.15
N ILE A 83 3.82 14.91 -11.82
CA ILE A 83 4.23 16.05 -11.02
C ILE A 83 5.36 15.58 -10.11
N ILE A 84 6.48 16.28 -10.12
CA ILE A 84 7.63 16.00 -9.29
C ILE A 84 7.75 17.14 -8.28
N LEU A 85 7.63 16.81 -7.01
CA LEU A 85 7.86 17.73 -5.91
C LEU A 85 9.24 17.47 -5.31
N GLU A 86 10.14 18.43 -5.44
CA GLU A 86 11.40 18.45 -4.71
C GLU A 86 11.26 19.36 -3.48
N ALA A 87 11.33 18.76 -2.30
CA ALA A 87 11.20 19.47 -1.04
C ALA A 87 12.15 18.88 0.01
N GLY A 88 12.77 19.74 0.81
CA GLY A 88 13.68 19.35 1.87
C GLY A 88 13.06 18.45 2.94
N THR A 89 13.89 17.82 3.76
CA THR A 89 13.42 17.10 4.94
C THR A 89 12.71 18.05 5.91
N GLY A 90 11.63 17.59 6.56
CA GLY A 90 10.89 18.41 7.51
C GLY A 90 9.87 19.39 6.92
N THR A 91 9.74 19.45 5.58
CA THR A 91 8.70 20.30 4.94
C THR A 91 7.28 19.75 5.09
N GLY A 92 7.15 18.52 5.58
CA GLY A 92 5.85 17.87 5.76
C GLY A 92 5.25 17.32 4.46
N LYS A 93 6.10 16.70 3.61
CA LYS A 93 5.68 16.03 2.37
C LYS A 93 4.53 15.05 2.57
N SER A 94 4.52 14.34 3.72
CA SER A 94 3.45 13.40 4.07
C SER A 94 2.08 14.07 4.21
N ALA A 95 2.02 15.27 4.81
CA ALA A 95 0.77 16.04 4.89
C ALA A 95 0.28 16.49 3.50
N ILE A 96 1.20 16.89 2.62
CA ILE A 96 0.89 17.25 1.23
C ILE A 96 0.31 16.03 0.50
N ALA A 97 0.99 14.88 0.59
CA ALA A 97 0.54 13.63 -0.01
C ALA A 97 -0.83 13.19 0.51
N THR A 98 -1.04 13.26 1.83
CA THR A 98 -2.30 12.93 2.50
C THR A 98 -3.45 13.82 2.02
N THR A 99 -3.23 15.13 1.96
CA THR A 99 -4.25 16.07 1.50
C THR A 99 -4.67 15.77 0.06
N LEU A 100 -3.71 15.61 -0.85
CA LEU A 100 -4.00 15.29 -2.24
C LEU A 100 -4.73 13.94 -2.38
N ALA A 101 -4.31 12.91 -1.64
CA ALA A 101 -4.97 11.60 -1.65
C ALA A 101 -6.44 11.71 -1.24
N LYS A 102 -6.76 12.47 -0.19
CA LYS A 102 -8.12 12.71 0.29
C LYS A 102 -8.95 13.54 -0.70
N MET A 103 -8.40 14.63 -1.23
CA MET A 103 -9.08 15.48 -2.21
C MET A 103 -9.49 14.74 -3.48
N TYR A 104 -8.64 13.86 -3.98
CA TYR A 104 -8.91 13.08 -5.19
C TYR A 104 -9.70 11.79 -4.94
N GLY A 105 -10.07 11.54 -3.69
CA GLY A 105 -10.99 10.49 -3.28
C GLY A 105 -10.41 9.07 -3.30
N SER A 106 -9.27 8.84 -3.96
CA SER A 106 -8.59 7.54 -3.91
C SER A 106 -7.11 7.65 -4.31
N ALA A 107 -6.25 6.91 -3.62
CA ALA A 107 -4.82 6.92 -3.90
C ALA A 107 -4.11 5.64 -3.46
N TYR A 108 -2.99 5.35 -4.14
CA TYR A 108 -1.92 4.52 -3.60
C TYR A 108 -0.77 5.40 -3.16
N ILE A 109 -0.26 5.17 -1.96
CA ILE A 109 0.94 5.83 -1.43
C ILE A 109 2.01 4.75 -1.28
N LEU A 110 3.09 4.84 -2.05
CA LEU A 110 4.20 3.92 -2.01
C LEU A 110 5.39 4.56 -1.31
N THR A 111 5.94 3.86 -0.31
CA THR A 111 7.09 4.33 0.47
C THR A 111 8.24 3.33 0.44
N MET A 112 9.45 3.79 0.74
CA MET A 112 10.65 2.94 0.70
C MET A 112 10.88 2.15 1.97
N THR A 113 10.61 2.73 3.14
CA THR A 113 11.05 2.20 4.42
C THR A 113 9.87 1.84 5.32
N LYS A 114 10.07 0.83 6.18
CA LYS A 114 9.09 0.47 7.20
C LYS A 114 8.82 1.62 8.19
N GLN A 115 9.81 2.46 8.43
CA GLN A 115 9.67 3.62 9.33
C GLN A 115 8.71 4.67 8.73
N LEU A 116 8.85 5.00 7.44
CA LEU A 116 7.92 5.90 6.76
C LEU A 116 6.50 5.30 6.69
N GLN A 117 6.39 3.98 6.45
CA GLN A 117 5.10 3.30 6.49
C GLN A 117 4.43 3.42 7.85
N ALA A 118 5.18 3.15 8.93
CA ALA A 118 4.66 3.30 10.30
C ALA A 118 4.24 4.75 10.56
N GLN A 119 5.05 5.72 10.16
CA GLN A 119 4.72 7.13 10.31
C GLN A 119 3.40 7.50 9.61
N TYR A 120 3.20 7.09 8.36
CA TYR A 120 1.94 7.35 7.64
C TYR A 120 0.75 6.64 8.28
N ALA A 121 0.92 5.38 8.71
CA ALA A 121 -0.14 4.63 9.35
C ALA A 121 -0.52 5.23 10.71
N ASP A 122 0.46 5.58 11.54
CA ASP A 122 0.25 6.11 12.89
C ASP A 122 -0.27 7.56 12.88
N GLU A 123 0.13 8.36 11.88
CA GLU A 123 -0.20 9.79 11.81
C GLU A 123 -1.51 10.06 11.07
N PHE A 124 -1.88 9.19 10.10
CA PHE A 124 -3.03 9.41 9.22
C PHE A 124 -4.02 8.25 9.14
N ASP A 125 -3.83 7.20 9.94
CA ASP A 125 -4.67 6.00 10.01
C ASP A 125 -4.83 5.26 8.66
N PHE A 126 -3.89 5.43 7.73
CA PHE A 126 -3.97 4.74 6.46
C PHE A 126 -3.74 3.24 6.61
N PRO A 127 -4.56 2.39 5.98
CA PRO A 127 -4.36 0.95 5.97
C PRO A 127 -3.04 0.61 5.27
N LEU A 128 -2.09 0.10 6.05
CA LEU A 128 -0.80 -0.37 5.59
C LEU A 128 -0.88 -1.84 5.21
N VAL A 129 -0.55 -2.17 3.97
CA VAL A 129 -0.48 -3.56 3.51
C VAL A 129 0.90 -4.13 3.76
N LYS A 130 0.95 -5.12 4.64
CA LYS A 130 2.16 -5.88 4.97
C LYS A 130 2.19 -7.21 4.21
N GLY A 131 3.38 -7.69 3.83
CA GLY A 131 3.57 -9.01 3.22
C GLY A 131 3.27 -10.15 4.19
N ARG A 132 3.04 -11.35 3.64
CA ARG A 132 2.66 -12.57 4.40
C ARG A 132 3.59 -12.94 5.54
N GLN A 133 4.87 -12.65 5.42
CA GLN A 133 5.89 -12.90 6.46
C GLN A 133 5.64 -12.16 7.79
N ASN A 134 4.75 -11.16 7.79
CA ASN A 134 4.43 -10.40 8.99
C ASN A 134 3.25 -10.99 9.78
N PHE A 135 2.68 -12.10 9.32
CA PHE A 135 1.50 -12.72 9.93
C PHE A 135 1.76 -14.17 10.29
N ALA A 136 1.26 -14.60 11.45
CA ALA A 136 1.25 -16.00 11.81
C ALA A 136 0.17 -16.78 11.03
N CYS A 137 0.42 -18.03 10.70
CA CYS A 137 -0.48 -18.89 9.97
C CYS A 137 -1.49 -19.55 10.90
N LEU A 138 -2.78 -19.23 10.75
CA LEU A 138 -3.85 -19.86 11.56
C LEU A 138 -3.98 -21.36 11.27
N ASN A 139 -3.72 -21.79 10.03
CA ASN A 139 -3.83 -23.20 9.66
C ASN A 139 -2.72 -24.07 10.26
N ASP A 140 -1.61 -23.47 10.66
CA ASP A 140 -0.46 -24.14 11.30
C ASP A 140 -0.41 -23.82 12.81
N ASN A 141 -1.54 -23.53 13.44
CA ASN A 141 -1.67 -23.18 14.87
C ASN A 141 -0.74 -22.04 15.32
N LEU A 142 -0.46 -21.09 14.43
CA LEU A 142 0.44 -19.96 14.66
C LEU A 142 1.94 -20.33 14.83
N GLU A 143 2.32 -21.53 14.46
CA GLU A 143 3.72 -21.99 14.57
C GLU A 143 4.61 -21.50 13.42
N SER A 144 4.00 -21.25 12.25
CA SER A 144 4.68 -20.71 11.06
C SER A 144 4.18 -19.34 10.68
N THR A 145 4.96 -18.63 9.86
CA THR A 145 4.49 -17.39 9.21
C THR A 145 3.65 -17.70 7.98
N CYS A 146 2.75 -16.80 7.58
CA CYS A 146 1.79 -17.00 6.50
C CYS A 146 2.46 -17.27 5.13
N ASP A 147 3.68 -16.79 4.89
CA ASP A 147 4.46 -17.08 3.68
C ASP A 147 5.01 -18.51 3.64
N MET A 148 5.20 -19.13 4.81
CA MET A 148 5.60 -20.53 4.98
C MET A 148 4.43 -21.46 5.32
N GLY A 149 3.23 -20.91 5.44
CA GLY A 149 2.04 -21.67 5.80
C GLY A 149 1.62 -22.70 4.77
N THR A 150 0.82 -23.67 5.18
CA THR A 150 0.34 -24.81 4.37
C THR A 150 -0.26 -24.38 3.04
N CYS A 151 -0.98 -23.25 2.98
CA CYS A 151 -1.57 -22.72 1.75
C CYS A 151 -0.53 -22.25 0.71
N LYS A 152 0.74 -22.08 1.09
CA LYS A 152 1.82 -21.67 0.20
C LYS A 152 2.78 -22.80 -0.11
N THR A 153 2.95 -23.72 0.83
CA THR A 153 3.89 -24.85 0.69
C THR A 153 3.25 -26.08 0.06
N THR A 154 1.92 -26.17 0.07
CA THR A 154 1.19 -27.27 -0.55
C THR A 154 1.14 -27.12 -2.08
N PRO A 155 1.51 -28.14 -2.85
CA PRO A 155 1.45 -28.09 -4.31
C PRO A 155 0.06 -27.77 -4.84
N THR A 156 -0.02 -26.98 -5.92
CA THR A 156 -1.27 -26.63 -6.60
C THR A 156 -2.06 -27.82 -7.16
N SER A 157 -1.39 -28.96 -7.34
CA SER A 157 -2.02 -30.21 -7.72
C SER A 157 -2.79 -30.91 -6.60
N SER A 158 -2.59 -30.49 -5.35
CA SER A 158 -3.38 -30.97 -4.23
C SER A 158 -4.67 -30.16 -4.13
N ASN A 159 -5.79 -30.81 -3.84
CA ASN A 159 -7.09 -30.15 -3.60
C ASN A 159 -7.14 -29.47 -2.20
N PHE A 160 -6.01 -28.92 -1.76
CA PHE A 160 -5.96 -28.24 -0.47
C PHE A 160 -6.53 -26.83 -0.56
N PHE A 161 -7.53 -26.57 0.26
CA PHE A 161 -8.11 -25.24 0.47
C PHE A 161 -7.87 -24.81 1.92
N CYS A 162 -7.24 -23.65 2.10
CA CYS A 162 -7.08 -23.07 3.43
C CYS A 162 -8.43 -22.57 3.93
N PRO A 163 -8.99 -23.11 5.02
CA PRO A 163 -10.31 -22.71 5.52
C PRO A 163 -10.36 -21.25 5.98
N TYR A 164 -9.23 -20.64 6.30
CA TYR A 164 -9.10 -19.25 6.74
C TYR A 164 -8.80 -18.28 5.58
N GLY A 165 -8.71 -18.79 4.36
CA GLY A 165 -8.35 -18.01 3.17
C GLY A 165 -9.56 -17.41 2.46
N VAL A 166 -9.29 -17.03 1.20
CA VAL A 166 -10.31 -16.50 0.29
C VAL A 166 -10.41 -17.34 -0.97
N ALA A 167 -11.57 -17.31 -1.63
CA ALA A 167 -11.83 -18.01 -2.89
C ALA A 167 -12.73 -17.20 -3.82
N LYS A 168 -12.67 -17.51 -5.13
CA LYS A 168 -13.58 -16.92 -6.15
C LYS A 168 -14.90 -17.67 -6.27
N ASN A 169 -14.93 -18.95 -5.88
CA ASN A 169 -16.15 -19.78 -5.89
C ASN A 169 -16.57 -20.04 -4.45
N PRO A 170 -17.49 -19.23 -3.91
CA PRO A 170 -17.90 -19.34 -2.52
C PRO A 170 -18.80 -20.54 -2.27
N THR A 171 -18.85 -20.97 -1.01
CA THR A 171 -19.95 -21.78 -0.49
C THR A 171 -21.20 -20.90 -0.35
N LEU A 172 -22.38 -21.51 -0.25
CA LEU A 172 -23.62 -20.79 0.14
C LEU A 172 -23.36 -20.03 1.46
N ASP A 173 -23.72 -18.75 1.50
CA ASP A 173 -23.55 -17.83 2.65
C ASP A 173 -22.14 -17.33 2.92
N ALA A 174 -21.23 -17.41 1.94
CA ALA A 174 -19.88 -16.84 2.09
C ALA A 174 -19.90 -15.31 2.12
N GLU A 175 -19.14 -14.74 3.05
CA GLU A 175 -18.96 -13.29 3.18
C GLU A 175 -18.06 -12.75 2.07
N LEU A 176 -18.47 -11.65 1.43
CA LEU A 176 -17.67 -10.96 0.44
C LEU A 176 -16.44 -10.34 1.12
N ALA A 177 -15.24 -10.66 0.62
CA ALA A 177 -14.00 -10.04 1.07
C ALA A 177 -13.72 -8.74 0.28
N PHE A 178 -13.67 -8.82 -1.06
CA PHE A 178 -13.43 -7.67 -1.94
C PHE A 178 -13.74 -8.01 -3.40
N GLU A 179 -13.74 -6.99 -4.25
CA GLU A 179 -13.68 -7.14 -5.70
C GLU A 179 -12.25 -6.92 -6.21
N ASP A 180 -11.76 -7.80 -7.08
CA ASP A 180 -10.45 -7.66 -7.70
C ASP A 180 -10.46 -6.60 -8.83
N SER A 181 -9.29 -6.25 -9.38
CA SER A 181 -9.17 -5.21 -10.41
C SER A 181 -9.87 -5.54 -11.72
N TYR A 182 -10.31 -6.77 -11.92
CA TYR A 182 -11.06 -7.22 -13.09
C TYR A 182 -12.57 -7.30 -12.83
N GLY A 183 -13.04 -6.86 -11.66
CA GLY A 183 -14.44 -6.97 -11.23
C GLY A 183 -14.83 -8.37 -10.77
N GLY A 184 -13.86 -9.25 -10.52
CA GLY A 184 -14.10 -10.57 -9.97
C GLY A 184 -14.32 -10.50 -8.45
N THR A 185 -15.39 -11.11 -7.96
CA THR A 185 -15.68 -11.17 -6.53
C THR A 185 -14.84 -12.23 -5.83
N VAL A 186 -14.33 -11.89 -4.66
CA VAL A 186 -13.52 -12.74 -3.80
C VAL A 186 -14.19 -12.83 -2.43
N PHE A 187 -14.38 -14.05 -1.93
CA PHE A 187 -15.14 -14.33 -0.71
C PHE A 187 -14.27 -15.01 0.33
N TYR A 188 -14.54 -14.77 1.61
CA TYR A 188 -13.95 -15.55 2.69
C TYR A 188 -14.48 -16.98 2.69
N GLN A 189 -13.64 -17.94 3.05
CA GLN A 189 -14.02 -19.36 3.07
C GLN A 189 -14.71 -19.79 4.37
N SER A 190 -14.54 -19.05 5.44
CA SER A 190 -15.19 -19.29 6.73
C SER A 190 -15.39 -17.98 7.49
N GLY A 191 -16.09 -18.04 8.62
CA GLY A 191 -16.27 -16.88 9.51
C GLY A 191 -15.02 -16.50 10.31
N GLN A 192 -13.95 -17.32 10.30
CA GLN A 192 -12.65 -17.00 10.88
C GLN A 192 -11.68 -16.68 9.77
N HIS A 193 -11.21 -15.44 9.71
CA HIS A 193 -10.41 -14.94 8.61
C HIS A 193 -8.92 -15.02 8.93
N CYS A 194 -8.10 -15.39 7.94
CA CYS A 194 -6.65 -15.25 8.00
C CYS A 194 -6.27 -13.77 8.13
N HIS A 195 -5.42 -13.43 9.10
CA HIS A 195 -5.01 -12.04 9.37
C HIS A 195 -4.42 -11.34 8.14
N TYR A 196 -3.62 -12.06 7.33
CA TYR A 196 -3.11 -11.53 6.07
C TYR A 196 -4.23 -11.16 5.09
N TRP A 197 -5.22 -12.05 4.90
CA TRP A 197 -6.31 -11.79 3.98
C TRP A 197 -7.27 -10.72 4.50
N ASN A 198 -7.50 -10.67 5.81
CA ASN A 198 -8.34 -9.65 6.42
C ASN A 198 -7.74 -8.24 6.23
N GLN A 199 -6.45 -8.04 6.58
CA GLN A 199 -5.79 -6.74 6.32
C GLN A 199 -5.79 -6.36 4.84
N LYS A 200 -5.59 -7.35 3.95
CA LYS A 200 -5.59 -7.11 2.51
C LYS A 200 -6.97 -6.72 2.00
N ALA A 201 -8.02 -7.39 2.44
CA ALA A 201 -9.40 -7.07 2.07
C ALA A 201 -9.78 -5.64 2.51
N ASN A 202 -9.47 -5.27 3.74
CA ASN A 202 -9.72 -3.93 4.25
C ASN A 202 -8.95 -2.86 3.43
N ALA A 203 -7.72 -3.14 3.06
CA ALA A 203 -6.92 -2.24 2.23
C ALA A 203 -7.44 -2.13 0.78
N VAL A 204 -7.92 -3.24 0.18
CA VAL A 204 -8.55 -3.21 -1.16
C VAL A 204 -9.82 -2.37 -1.14
N ASN A 205 -10.63 -2.51 -0.08
CA ASN A 205 -11.89 -1.79 0.10
C ASN A 205 -11.71 -0.34 0.55
N SER A 206 -10.50 0.05 0.99
CA SER A 206 -10.19 1.41 1.39
C SER A 206 -9.85 2.29 0.19
N PRO A 207 -10.29 3.55 0.15
CA PRO A 207 -9.98 4.45 -0.95
C PRO A 207 -8.49 4.82 -1.01
N ILE A 208 -7.82 4.91 0.14
CA ILE A 208 -6.40 5.25 0.23
C ILE A 208 -5.67 4.07 0.87
N THR A 209 -4.58 3.61 0.25
CA THR A 209 -3.82 2.45 0.71
C THR A 209 -2.32 2.75 0.66
N LEU A 210 -1.65 2.38 1.74
CA LEU A 210 -0.21 2.51 1.91
C LEU A 210 0.48 1.17 1.65
N MET A 211 1.52 1.17 0.81
CA MET A 211 2.31 0.00 0.45
C MET A 211 3.80 0.32 0.44
N ASN A 212 4.65 -0.68 0.65
CA ASN A 212 6.04 -0.52 0.23
C ASN A 212 6.17 -0.72 -1.29
N TYR A 213 7.26 -0.21 -1.88
CA TYR A 213 7.49 -0.31 -3.32
C TYR A 213 7.47 -1.75 -3.84
N ASP A 214 8.12 -2.69 -3.13
CA ASP A 214 8.21 -4.07 -3.58
C ASP A 214 6.83 -4.73 -3.64
N TYR A 215 6.00 -4.51 -2.61
CA TYR A 215 4.63 -5.00 -2.58
C TYR A 215 3.75 -4.32 -3.63
N GLY A 216 3.85 -2.98 -3.73
CA GLY A 216 3.05 -2.20 -4.68
C GLY A 216 3.37 -2.56 -6.13
N ILE A 217 4.64 -2.67 -6.52
CA ILE A 217 5.06 -3.07 -7.86
C ILE A 217 4.50 -4.47 -8.20
N LEU A 218 4.64 -5.43 -7.28
CA LEU A 218 4.12 -6.79 -7.49
C LEU A 218 2.59 -6.80 -7.61
N GLU A 219 1.91 -6.19 -6.67
CA GLU A 219 0.46 -6.25 -6.54
C GLU A 219 -0.26 -5.50 -7.66
N LEU A 220 0.17 -4.27 -7.95
CA LEU A 220 -0.50 -3.42 -8.93
C LEU A 220 -0.23 -3.85 -10.38
N ASN A 221 0.91 -4.46 -10.67
CA ASN A 221 1.22 -4.91 -12.02
C ASN A 221 0.82 -6.35 -12.31
N TYR A 222 0.97 -7.26 -11.35
CA TYR A 222 0.90 -8.70 -11.61
C TYR A 222 -0.24 -9.39 -10.88
N VAL A 223 -0.41 -9.18 -9.59
CA VAL A 223 -1.44 -9.88 -8.79
C VAL A 223 -2.83 -9.33 -9.07
N LYS A 224 -2.95 -8.01 -9.22
CA LYS A 224 -4.17 -7.32 -9.65
C LYS A 224 -5.39 -7.49 -8.72
N HIS A 225 -5.18 -7.64 -7.41
CA HIS A 225 -6.29 -7.58 -6.47
C HIS A 225 -6.78 -6.15 -6.25
N PHE A 226 -5.86 -5.18 -6.30
CA PHE A 226 -6.19 -3.76 -6.15
C PHE A 226 -6.62 -3.15 -7.48
N GLY A 227 -7.73 -2.42 -7.46
CA GLY A 227 -8.24 -1.68 -8.62
C GLY A 227 -7.43 -0.42 -8.92
N THR A 228 -7.88 0.36 -9.90
CA THR A 228 -7.28 1.67 -10.20
C THR A 228 -7.67 2.71 -9.16
N ARG A 229 -6.80 3.70 -8.96
CA ARG A 229 -7.03 4.85 -8.08
C ARG A 229 -6.81 6.15 -8.86
N SER A 230 -7.33 7.25 -8.33
CA SER A 230 -7.16 8.58 -8.94
C SER A 230 -5.71 9.05 -8.92
N LEU A 231 -4.96 8.72 -7.86
CA LEU A 231 -3.56 9.11 -7.71
C LEU A 231 -2.66 7.92 -7.36
N LEU A 232 -1.44 8.01 -7.86
CA LEU A 232 -0.30 7.24 -7.39
C LEU A 232 0.75 8.21 -6.82
N ILE A 233 0.99 8.12 -5.53
CA ILE A 233 1.94 8.96 -4.82
C ILE A 233 3.18 8.11 -4.49
N LEU A 234 4.34 8.56 -4.96
CA LEU A 234 5.62 7.88 -4.81
C LEU A 234 6.50 8.71 -3.88
N ASP A 235 6.53 8.33 -2.60
CA ASP A 235 7.41 9.00 -1.63
C ASP A 235 8.84 8.46 -1.74
N GLU A 236 9.84 9.35 -1.64
CA GLU A 236 11.25 9.03 -1.90
C GLU A 236 11.50 8.42 -3.30
N ALA A 237 10.85 9.00 -4.32
CA ALA A 237 10.82 8.46 -5.69
C ALA A 237 12.21 8.35 -6.36
N HIS A 238 13.24 9.04 -5.85
CA HIS A 238 14.61 8.93 -6.35
C HIS A 238 15.19 7.51 -6.30
N ASN A 239 14.61 6.63 -5.50
CA ASN A 239 15.03 5.22 -5.39
C ASN A 239 14.22 4.25 -6.26
N ILE A 240 13.17 4.71 -6.96
CA ILE A 240 12.25 3.82 -7.67
C ILE A 240 12.93 3.05 -8.80
N GLU A 241 13.88 3.68 -9.50
CA GLU A 241 14.64 3.03 -10.57
C GLU A 241 15.37 1.78 -10.06
N ASN A 242 16.06 1.91 -8.92
CA ASN A 242 16.76 0.79 -8.31
C ASN A 242 15.82 -0.35 -7.89
N LYS A 243 14.60 -0.01 -7.50
CA LYS A 243 13.58 -0.99 -7.12
C LYS A 243 13.03 -1.73 -8.33
N LEU A 244 12.69 -1.01 -9.39
CA LEU A 244 12.21 -1.61 -10.64
C LEU A 244 13.26 -2.54 -11.25
N MET A 245 14.53 -2.09 -11.28
CA MET A 245 15.65 -2.90 -11.79
C MET A 245 15.85 -4.20 -11.01
N LYS A 246 15.69 -4.18 -9.68
CA LYS A 246 15.80 -5.40 -8.86
C LYS A 246 14.64 -6.36 -9.07
N THR A 247 13.48 -5.87 -9.42
CA THR A 247 12.31 -6.69 -9.72
C THR A 247 12.47 -7.40 -11.06
N ASP A 248 13.09 -6.75 -12.04
CA ASP A 248 13.34 -7.33 -13.37
C ASP A 248 14.53 -8.31 -13.40
N ILE A 249 15.46 -8.25 -12.43
CA ILE A 249 16.74 -9.00 -12.43
C ILE A 249 16.72 -10.21 -11.48
N LYS A 250 15.64 -10.55 -10.81
CA LYS A 250 15.61 -11.83 -10.08
C LYS A 250 15.67 -12.97 -11.07
N GLU A 251 16.93 -13.37 -11.36
CA GLU A 251 17.29 -14.52 -12.16
C GLU A 251 16.54 -15.78 -11.71
N LYS A 252 16.20 -16.57 -12.72
CA LYS A 252 15.86 -18.00 -12.69
C LYS A 252 16.33 -18.72 -11.44
N GLY A 253 15.46 -18.87 -10.48
CA GLY A 253 15.70 -19.70 -9.31
C GLY A 253 14.43 -20.03 -8.55
N ASP A 254 13.54 -19.07 -8.42
CA ASP A 254 12.25 -19.25 -7.75
C ASP A 254 11.11 -18.80 -8.65
N ASN A 255 10.37 -19.69 -9.16
CA ASN A 255 9.11 -19.77 -9.91
C ASN A 255 8.20 -18.53 -10.10
N TYR A 256 8.74 -17.33 -10.19
CA TYR A 256 8.07 -16.13 -10.64
C TYR A 256 8.92 -15.44 -11.72
N LEU A 257 8.97 -16.10 -12.90
CA LEU A 257 9.44 -15.46 -14.12
C LEU A 257 8.42 -14.44 -14.56
N ILE A 258 8.78 -13.18 -14.41
CA ILE A 258 8.26 -12.12 -15.25
C ILE A 258 9.09 -12.17 -16.51
N ASP A 259 8.63 -12.95 -17.48
CA ASP A 259 9.18 -12.93 -18.81
C ASP A 259 8.59 -11.70 -19.51
N ILE A 260 9.23 -10.56 -19.35
CA ILE A 260 9.02 -9.43 -20.23
C ILE A 260 9.90 -9.71 -21.44
N ASP A 261 9.35 -10.43 -22.40
CA ASP A 261 9.96 -10.61 -23.72
C ASP A 261 9.88 -9.28 -24.48
N LEU A 262 10.84 -8.40 -24.24
CA LEU A 262 10.98 -7.12 -24.92
C LEU A 262 12.06 -7.25 -25.97
N PRO A 263 11.71 -7.37 -27.26
CA PRO A 263 12.69 -7.52 -28.32
C PRO A 263 13.49 -6.22 -28.54
N GLY A 264 14.82 -6.28 -28.35
CA GLY A 264 15.75 -5.33 -28.93
C GLY A 264 16.01 -4.03 -28.18
N TYR A 265 15.88 -4.00 -26.86
CA TYR A 265 16.04 -2.77 -26.07
C TYR A 265 17.43 -2.59 -25.44
N ASP A 266 17.91 -1.33 -25.46
CA ASP A 266 18.97 -0.93 -24.54
C ASP A 266 18.38 -0.78 -23.12
N LYS A 267 19.23 -0.93 -22.10
CA LYS A 267 18.82 -0.93 -20.68
C LYS A 267 18.13 0.38 -20.26
N GLU A 268 18.45 1.50 -20.88
CA GLU A 268 17.90 2.80 -20.53
C GLU A 268 16.46 2.97 -21.03
N ASN A 269 16.15 2.45 -22.22
CA ASN A 269 14.78 2.44 -22.77
C ASN A 269 13.87 1.50 -22.01
N ILE A 270 14.37 0.33 -21.56
CA ILE A 270 13.63 -0.61 -20.72
C ILE A 270 13.19 0.08 -19.41
N ARG A 271 14.10 0.78 -18.73
CA ARG A 271 13.82 1.48 -17.49
C ARG A 271 12.70 2.51 -17.63
N LYS A 272 12.78 3.38 -18.63
CA LYS A 272 11.78 4.43 -18.89
C LYS A 272 10.41 3.84 -19.24
N THR A 273 10.39 2.78 -20.01
CA THR A 273 9.14 2.11 -20.41
C THR A 273 8.49 1.42 -19.22
N SER A 274 9.25 0.66 -18.44
CA SER A 274 8.72 -0.05 -17.25
C SER A 274 8.14 0.90 -16.20
N LEU A 275 8.81 2.02 -15.91
CA LEU A 275 8.29 3.03 -14.98
C LEU A 275 7.01 3.67 -15.52
N LYS A 276 6.99 4.05 -16.80
CA LYS A 276 5.81 4.62 -17.46
C LYS A 276 4.63 3.65 -17.43
N ASP A 277 4.86 2.39 -17.76
CA ASP A 277 3.81 1.37 -17.78
C ASP A 277 3.29 1.08 -16.38
N PHE A 278 4.18 1.05 -15.37
CA PHE A 278 3.80 0.94 -13.99
C PHE A 278 2.89 2.10 -13.55
N ILE A 279 3.28 3.33 -13.82
CA ILE A 279 2.48 4.51 -13.47
C ILE A 279 1.13 4.47 -14.20
N ILE A 280 1.09 4.19 -15.48
CA ILE A 280 -0.16 4.10 -16.27
C ILE A 280 -1.07 2.98 -15.75
N SER A 281 -0.52 1.87 -15.27
CA SER A 281 -1.32 0.77 -14.71
C SER A 281 -2.01 1.13 -13.40
N CYS A 282 -1.49 2.10 -12.67
CA CYS A 282 -2.01 2.53 -11.37
C CYS A 282 -2.96 3.74 -11.45
N ILE A 283 -2.86 4.51 -12.53
CA ILE A 283 -3.65 5.74 -12.76
C ILE A 283 -4.41 5.58 -14.09
N LYS A 284 -5.70 5.77 -14.05
CA LYS A 284 -6.52 5.84 -15.27
C LYS A 284 -7.26 7.15 -15.35
#